data_647898794d6ff36a4fbaf6e29c1f2ffd
#
_entry.id   647898794d6ff36a4fbaf6e29c1f2ffd
#
_cell.length_a   1.000
_cell.length_b   1.000
_cell.length_c   1.000
_cell.angle_alpha   90.00
_cell.angle_beta   90.00
_cell.angle_gamma   90.00
#
_symmetry.space_group_name_H-M   'P 1'
#
loop_
_entity.id
_entity.type
_entity.pdbx_description
1 polymer ?
#
loop_
_entity_poly.entity_id
_entity_poly.type
_entity_poly.pdbx_seq_one_letter_code
_entity_poly.pdbx_strand_id
1 'polypeptide(L)'
;MIVNDVKPELFDLTSGYRSKHSLCFRLEWAAQDKPEKGLFFPRWNPLSPMCIPEFGPNRDLYVDRIVNILIVENEKEPHWSTKARAALAGFVHYIVQKCETGNYQGIPKQWHGQEASIPLIIDWMTEAIMGAQKKKEELMKKNPMQAMQYDPVTEFLKDAASEAHAGGFAPRAVMELTSLAATPDKERGSIMSTMDGGLIVFKNSAVRARTSRSDFSFMDVRGMRDPITGEMKPVTIYICVNQEDARALGVITGVLIEAMSAWLVAHKPKGKTRDGRDVGPFPVLFVLDEFPQMPKLQALIDGPAVGRGQKVSFLMIGQDLGQIKAKYGENEMETVISTTAAKVILPLNNETTAKRFSEMVGQRTMESKSKSRTVGLSRQTNPFASNMQKSLQGQPLIRPEDFMSLPNLKQHIILMQANMNRPIMANTPAYFKHPELKHLVYNPEHGMGLNYPPAPSMPPFMIEARKAEYEEDMRRAEEQAFLNASGDED
;
A
#
# COMPACT_ATOMS: atom_id res chain seq x y z
N MET A 1 4.48 13.37 2.14
CA MET A 1 3.80 12.96 0.90
C MET A 1 4.13 11.50 0.65
N ILE A 2 3.16 10.71 0.22
CA ILE A 2 3.36 9.30 -0.15
C ILE A 2 3.02 9.18 -1.63
N VAL A 3 3.95 8.69 -2.42
CA VAL A 3 3.82 8.60 -3.88
C VAL A 3 3.93 7.13 -4.27
N ASN A 4 2.88 6.57 -4.84
CA ASN A 4 2.94 5.27 -5.51
C ASN A 4 3.50 5.49 -6.91
N ASP A 5 4.75 5.08 -7.14
CA ASP A 5 5.50 5.30 -8.38
C ASP A 5 5.67 3.96 -9.11
N VAL A 6 4.68 3.61 -9.91
CA VAL A 6 4.58 2.29 -10.60
C VAL A 6 5.63 2.16 -11.74
N LYS A 7 6.16 3.29 -12.18
CA LYS A 7 7.30 3.34 -13.10
C LYS A 7 8.30 4.29 -12.47
N PRO A 8 9.37 3.88 -11.80
CA PRO A 8 10.20 4.75 -10.94
C PRO A 8 10.70 6.07 -11.58
N GLU A 9 9.87 6.63 -12.43
CA GLU A 9 10.09 7.90 -13.15
C GLU A 9 9.85 9.12 -12.24
N LEU A 10 8.83 9.06 -11.36
CA LEU A 10 8.46 10.20 -10.51
C LEU A 10 9.56 10.51 -9.50
N PHE A 11 10.19 9.46 -8.93
CA PHE A 11 11.34 9.65 -8.06
C PHE A 11 12.50 10.30 -8.80
N ASP A 12 12.88 9.77 -9.95
CA ASP A 12 14.02 10.26 -10.72
C ASP A 12 13.80 11.70 -11.21
N LEU A 13 12.59 12.02 -11.64
CA LEU A 13 12.23 13.35 -12.14
C LEU A 13 12.12 14.42 -11.04
N THR A 14 11.65 14.06 -9.84
CA THR A 14 11.18 15.07 -8.87
C THR A 14 11.90 15.09 -7.53
N SER A 15 12.56 13.99 -7.14
CA SER A 15 13.16 13.85 -5.81
C SER A 15 14.29 14.85 -5.56
N GLY A 16 15.05 15.22 -6.59
CA GLY A 16 16.17 16.14 -6.48
C GLY A 16 15.76 17.53 -5.98
N TYR A 17 14.75 18.14 -6.62
CA TYR A 17 14.17 19.39 -6.11
C TYR A 17 13.43 19.18 -4.80
N ARG A 18 12.67 18.10 -4.67
CA ARG A 18 11.88 17.81 -3.48
C ARG A 18 12.76 17.66 -2.22
N SER A 19 13.96 17.11 -2.35
CA SER A 19 14.91 16.92 -1.24
C SER A 19 15.41 18.24 -0.61
N LYS A 20 15.25 19.37 -1.30
CA LYS A 20 15.55 20.70 -0.73
C LYS A 20 14.53 21.11 0.35
N HIS A 21 13.32 20.55 0.30
CA HIS A 21 12.19 20.94 1.15
C HIS A 21 11.63 19.80 2.00
N SER A 22 12.12 18.57 1.79
CA SER A 22 11.56 17.36 2.39
C SER A 22 12.65 16.30 2.54
N LEU A 23 12.56 15.47 3.56
CA LEU A 23 13.35 14.24 3.65
C LEU A 23 12.74 13.21 2.69
N CYS A 24 13.50 12.82 1.67
CA CYS A 24 13.04 11.92 0.63
C CYS A 24 13.49 10.48 0.87
N PHE A 25 12.58 9.53 0.65
CA PHE A 25 12.81 8.09 0.73
C PHE A 25 12.42 7.44 -0.59
N ARG A 26 13.27 6.57 -1.13
CA ARG A 26 12.98 5.65 -2.22
C ARG A 26 12.78 4.26 -1.65
N LEU A 27 11.53 3.89 -1.37
CA LEU A 27 11.19 2.56 -0.90
C LEU A 27 10.99 1.64 -2.10
N GLU A 28 11.83 0.63 -2.20
CA GLU A 28 11.84 -0.31 -3.31
C GLU A 28 12.00 -1.73 -2.74
N TRP A 29 10.95 -2.54 -2.86
CA TRP A 29 10.87 -3.84 -2.18
C TRP A 29 11.89 -4.87 -2.64
N ALA A 30 12.21 -4.86 -3.93
CA ALA A 30 13.18 -5.78 -4.54
C ALA A 30 14.61 -5.22 -4.58
N ALA A 31 14.85 -4.02 -4.05
CA ALA A 31 16.18 -3.44 -4.04
C ALA A 31 17.11 -4.18 -3.08
N GLN A 32 18.36 -4.31 -3.50
CA GLN A 32 19.43 -4.85 -2.68
C GLN A 32 20.36 -3.72 -2.22
N ASP A 33 20.70 -3.74 -0.93
CA ASP A 33 21.74 -2.85 -0.42
C ASP A 33 23.09 -3.23 -1.06
N LYS A 34 23.92 -2.21 -1.33
CA LYS A 34 25.30 -2.35 -1.81
C LYS A 34 26.21 -1.56 -0.88
N PRO A 35 26.52 -2.14 0.29
CA PRO A 35 27.28 -1.44 1.34
C PRO A 35 28.64 -0.93 0.87
N GLU A 36 29.29 -1.69 -0.04
CA GLU A 36 30.56 -1.33 -0.66
C GLU A 36 30.49 -0.04 -1.49
N LYS A 37 29.27 0.34 -1.90
CA LYS A 37 29.00 1.60 -2.64
C LYS A 37 28.29 2.64 -1.79
N GLY A 38 28.08 2.36 -0.50
CA GLY A 38 27.30 3.21 0.40
C GLY A 38 25.81 3.33 -0.02
N LEU A 39 25.30 2.38 -0.77
CA LEU A 39 23.92 2.38 -1.24
C LEU A 39 23.07 1.50 -0.33
N PHE A 40 22.14 2.14 0.37
CA PHE A 40 21.16 1.50 1.25
C PHE A 40 19.75 1.96 0.88
N PHE A 41 18.77 1.07 1.02
CA PHE A 41 17.36 1.39 0.79
C PHE A 41 16.58 1.32 2.10
N PRO A 42 15.55 2.15 2.28
CA PRO A 42 14.72 2.12 3.48
C PRO A 42 13.99 0.78 3.63
N ARG A 43 13.76 0.40 4.89
CA ARG A 43 13.03 -0.81 5.29
C ARG A 43 11.72 -0.40 5.92
N TRP A 44 10.71 -1.24 5.73
CA TRP A 44 9.44 -1.10 6.42
C TRP A 44 8.84 -2.48 6.73
N ASN A 45 8.55 -2.71 7.99
CA ASN A 45 8.00 -3.93 8.53
C ASN A 45 6.65 -3.64 9.18
N PRO A 46 5.53 -4.23 8.70
CA PRO A 46 4.21 -4.00 9.28
C PRO A 46 4.10 -4.41 10.76
N LEU A 47 4.92 -5.36 11.21
CA LEU A 47 4.90 -5.85 12.58
C LEU A 47 5.92 -5.17 13.50
N SER A 48 6.66 -4.18 12.98
CA SER A 48 7.59 -3.41 13.78
C SER A 48 6.89 -2.71 14.96
N PRO A 49 7.52 -2.65 16.14
CA PRO A 49 7.03 -1.85 17.26
C PRO A 49 6.78 -0.38 16.92
N MET A 50 7.43 0.14 15.88
CA MET A 50 7.19 1.50 15.36
C MET A 50 5.85 1.66 14.64
N CYS A 51 5.24 0.58 14.18
CA CYS A 51 4.03 0.59 13.32
C CYS A 51 2.84 -0.12 13.97
N ILE A 52 3.06 -1.31 14.58
CA ILE A 52 1.99 -2.10 15.17
C ILE A 52 1.47 -1.42 16.44
N PRO A 53 0.14 -1.34 16.66
CA PRO A 53 -0.41 -0.84 17.92
C PRO A 53 0.04 -1.66 19.14
N GLU A 54 -0.01 -1.04 20.32
CA GLU A 54 0.19 -1.75 21.58
C GLU A 54 -0.84 -2.87 21.75
N PHE A 55 -0.51 -3.82 22.63
CA PHE A 55 -1.42 -4.92 22.96
C PHE A 55 -2.82 -4.42 23.32
N GLY A 56 -3.84 -4.98 22.68
CA GLY A 56 -5.24 -4.62 22.89
C GLY A 56 -6.08 -4.63 21.60
N PRO A 57 -7.33 -4.20 21.65
CA PRO A 57 -8.28 -4.29 20.53
C PRO A 57 -7.82 -3.58 19.24
N ASN A 58 -7.06 -2.52 19.36
CA ASN A 58 -6.52 -1.81 18.20
C ASN A 58 -5.49 -2.66 17.44
N ARG A 59 -4.72 -3.50 18.15
CA ARG A 59 -3.79 -4.45 17.54
C ARG A 59 -4.55 -5.51 16.77
N ASP A 60 -5.65 -6.04 17.32
CA ASP A 60 -6.47 -7.05 16.64
C ASP A 60 -7.00 -6.52 15.31
N LEU A 61 -7.58 -5.31 15.31
CA LEU A 61 -8.07 -4.65 14.08
C LEU A 61 -6.96 -4.36 13.08
N TYR A 62 -5.78 -3.98 13.56
CA TYR A 62 -4.62 -3.74 12.71
C TYR A 62 -4.12 -5.02 12.04
N VAL A 63 -4.00 -6.10 12.80
CA VAL A 63 -3.59 -7.41 12.30
C VAL A 63 -4.61 -7.95 11.29
N ASP A 64 -5.92 -7.88 11.59
CA ASP A 64 -6.97 -8.28 10.67
C ASP A 64 -6.88 -7.53 9.33
N ARG A 65 -6.60 -6.24 9.37
CA ARG A 65 -6.44 -5.42 8.17
C ARG A 65 -5.27 -5.89 7.30
N ILE A 66 -4.12 -6.21 7.93
CA ILE A 66 -2.94 -6.72 7.23
C ILE A 66 -3.21 -8.10 6.61
N VAL A 67 -3.72 -9.04 7.38
CA VAL A 67 -3.92 -10.42 6.90
C VAL A 67 -4.99 -10.49 5.80
N ASN A 68 -5.96 -9.59 5.80
CA ASN A 68 -6.96 -9.49 4.73
C ASN A 68 -6.38 -9.07 3.38
N ILE A 69 -5.29 -8.30 3.38
CA ILE A 69 -4.59 -7.89 2.16
C ILE A 69 -3.62 -8.99 1.72
N LEU A 70 -2.89 -9.58 2.67
CA LEU A 70 -1.92 -10.64 2.39
C LEU A 70 -2.59 -11.90 1.82
N ILE A 71 -3.75 -12.26 2.35
CA ILE A 71 -4.50 -13.44 1.89
C ILE A 71 -5.78 -12.96 1.22
N VAL A 72 -5.72 -12.85 -0.11
CA VAL A 72 -6.86 -12.41 -0.92
C VAL A 72 -7.99 -13.43 -0.83
N GLU A 73 -9.22 -12.95 -0.70
CA GLU A 73 -10.40 -13.80 -0.63
C GLU A 73 -10.62 -14.55 -1.95
N ASN A 74 -10.82 -15.85 -1.84
CA ASN A 74 -11.30 -16.66 -2.95
C ASN A 74 -12.82 -16.67 -2.94
N GLU A 75 -13.47 -15.91 -3.84
CA GLU A 75 -14.93 -15.80 -3.91
C GLU A 75 -15.64 -17.15 -4.11
N LYS A 76 -14.98 -18.12 -4.74
CA LYS A 76 -15.55 -19.45 -4.99
C LYS A 76 -15.46 -20.37 -3.75
N GLU A 77 -14.41 -20.20 -2.97
CA GLU A 77 -14.12 -21.00 -1.78
C GLU A 77 -13.65 -20.12 -0.62
N PRO A 78 -14.51 -19.24 -0.08
CA PRO A 78 -14.11 -18.27 0.94
C PRO A 78 -13.71 -18.91 2.28
N HIS A 79 -14.11 -20.15 2.52
CA HIS A 79 -13.76 -20.91 3.74
C HIS A 79 -12.24 -20.97 3.95
N TRP A 80 -11.47 -21.33 2.92
CA TRP A 80 -10.01 -21.50 3.02
C TRP A 80 -9.29 -20.19 3.29
N SER A 81 -9.66 -19.12 2.59
CA SER A 81 -9.08 -17.80 2.82
C SER A 81 -9.41 -17.24 4.20
N THR A 82 -10.65 -17.43 4.68
CA THR A 82 -11.06 -17.01 6.03
C THR A 82 -10.27 -17.73 7.11
N LYS A 83 -10.13 -19.05 7.00
CA LYS A 83 -9.38 -19.86 7.98
C LYS A 83 -7.87 -19.55 7.91
N ALA A 84 -7.32 -19.32 6.73
CA ALA A 84 -5.91 -18.96 6.55
C ALA A 84 -5.61 -17.57 7.15
N ARG A 85 -6.51 -16.60 7.00
CA ARG A 85 -6.39 -15.27 7.65
C ARG A 85 -6.40 -15.39 9.17
N ALA A 86 -7.31 -16.20 9.71
CA ALA A 86 -7.40 -16.45 11.16
C ALA A 86 -6.12 -17.09 11.70
N ALA A 87 -5.60 -18.13 11.01
CA ALA A 87 -4.34 -18.78 11.38
C ALA A 87 -3.15 -17.82 11.36
N LEU A 88 -3.01 -17.02 10.29
CA LEU A 88 -1.95 -16.02 10.18
C LEU A 88 -2.07 -14.95 11.28
N ALA A 89 -3.28 -14.48 11.61
CA ALA A 89 -3.49 -13.56 12.71
C ALA A 89 -3.02 -14.16 14.04
N GLY A 90 -3.32 -15.41 14.31
CA GLY A 90 -2.84 -16.13 15.50
C GLY A 90 -1.30 -16.16 15.55
N PHE A 91 -0.65 -16.50 14.44
CA PHE A 91 0.83 -16.50 14.35
C PHE A 91 1.44 -15.13 14.55
N VAL A 92 0.84 -14.09 13.96
CA VAL A 92 1.29 -12.70 14.15
C VAL A 92 1.24 -12.32 15.63
N HIS A 93 0.10 -12.53 16.30
CA HIS A 93 -0.03 -12.21 17.72
C HIS A 93 0.97 -12.99 18.58
N TYR A 94 1.15 -14.27 18.30
CA TYR A 94 2.09 -15.12 19.02
C TYR A 94 3.54 -14.60 18.89
N ILE A 95 4.01 -14.41 17.66
CA ILE A 95 5.40 -13.99 17.39
C ILE A 95 5.67 -12.56 17.88
N VAL A 96 4.72 -11.63 17.68
CA VAL A 96 4.87 -10.26 18.18
C VAL A 96 5.07 -10.25 19.70
N GLN A 97 4.27 -11.00 20.44
CA GLN A 97 4.40 -11.04 21.89
C GLN A 97 5.67 -11.76 22.36
N LYS A 98 6.13 -12.81 21.66
CA LYS A 98 7.43 -13.43 21.95
C LYS A 98 8.57 -12.42 21.82
N CYS A 99 8.60 -11.66 20.75
CA CYS A 99 9.61 -10.62 20.55
C CYS A 99 9.50 -9.49 21.59
N GLU A 100 8.29 -9.02 21.91
CA GLU A 100 8.05 -7.97 22.90
C GLU A 100 8.46 -8.38 24.33
N THR A 101 8.30 -9.66 24.67
CA THR A 101 8.68 -10.19 26.00
C THR A 101 10.13 -10.68 26.07
N GLY A 102 10.85 -10.69 24.94
CA GLY A 102 12.21 -11.24 24.87
C GLY A 102 12.27 -12.76 25.04
N ASN A 103 11.14 -13.45 24.87
CA ASN A 103 11.09 -14.90 24.94
C ASN A 103 11.40 -15.52 23.56
N TYR A 104 12.65 -15.81 23.31
CA TYR A 104 13.11 -16.39 22.04
C TYR A 104 13.15 -17.93 22.03
N GLN A 105 12.58 -18.60 23.03
CA GLN A 105 12.51 -20.06 23.02
C GLN A 105 11.72 -20.56 21.80
N GLY A 106 12.32 -21.47 21.00
CA GLY A 106 11.72 -21.97 19.76
C GLY A 106 11.75 -20.99 18.59
N ILE A 107 12.31 -19.81 18.75
CA ILE A 107 12.59 -18.86 17.66
C ILE A 107 13.98 -19.17 17.07
N PRO A 108 14.15 -19.19 15.74
CA PRO A 108 15.45 -19.38 15.10
C PRO A 108 16.48 -18.36 15.58
N LYS A 109 17.73 -18.84 15.85
CA LYS A 109 18.77 -18.03 16.48
C LYS A 109 19.08 -16.71 15.78
N GLN A 110 19.00 -16.69 14.44
CA GLN A 110 19.23 -15.49 13.62
C GLN A 110 18.21 -14.36 13.90
N TRP A 111 17.09 -14.67 14.53
CA TRP A 111 16.04 -13.71 14.86
C TRP A 111 16.06 -13.25 16.33
N HIS A 112 16.99 -13.75 17.16
CA HIS A 112 17.06 -13.36 18.56
C HIS A 112 17.43 -11.87 18.66
N GLY A 113 16.66 -11.11 19.44
CA GLY A 113 16.83 -9.67 19.59
C GLY A 113 16.32 -8.83 18.40
N GLN A 114 15.70 -9.46 17.39
CA GLN A 114 15.11 -8.74 16.28
C GLN A 114 13.61 -8.48 16.46
N GLU A 115 13.07 -7.57 15.64
CA GLU A 115 11.64 -7.28 15.60
C GLU A 115 10.85 -8.47 15.05
N ALA A 116 9.60 -8.63 15.52
CA ALA A 116 8.66 -9.52 14.86
C ALA A 116 8.46 -9.10 13.41
N SER A 117 8.42 -10.07 12.48
CA SER A 117 8.24 -9.81 11.06
C SER A 117 7.62 -11.01 10.36
N ILE A 118 7.05 -10.78 9.17
CA ILE A 118 6.52 -11.89 8.35
C ILE A 118 7.63 -12.88 7.97
N PRO A 119 8.83 -12.44 7.56
CA PRO A 119 9.95 -13.37 7.34
C PRO A 119 10.31 -14.23 8.57
N LEU A 120 10.27 -13.65 9.78
CA LEU A 120 10.47 -14.42 11.02
C LEU A 120 9.39 -15.48 11.20
N ILE A 121 8.12 -15.14 10.97
CA ILE A 121 7.01 -16.12 11.08
C ILE A 121 7.24 -17.30 10.14
N ILE A 122 7.67 -17.05 8.90
CA ILE A 122 7.95 -18.10 7.91
C ILE A 122 9.08 -19.01 8.39
N ASP A 123 10.18 -18.45 8.88
CA ASP A 123 11.32 -19.21 9.36
C ASP A 123 10.98 -20.01 10.62
N TRP A 124 10.27 -19.38 11.57
CA TRP A 124 9.80 -20.05 12.78
C TRP A 124 8.94 -21.28 12.46
N MET A 125 7.95 -21.13 11.58
CA MET A 125 7.12 -22.27 11.16
C MET A 125 7.95 -23.37 10.51
N THR A 126 8.88 -22.98 9.65
CA THR A 126 9.73 -23.95 8.93
C THR A 126 10.61 -24.76 9.89
N GLU A 127 11.33 -24.09 10.79
CA GLU A 127 12.20 -24.77 11.76
C GLU A 127 11.42 -25.59 12.78
N ALA A 128 10.28 -25.11 13.23
CA ALA A 128 9.43 -25.83 14.17
C ALA A 128 8.88 -27.14 13.56
N ILE A 129 8.42 -27.09 12.29
CA ILE A 129 7.96 -28.29 11.58
C ILE A 129 9.12 -29.27 11.35
N MET A 130 10.30 -28.77 10.95
CA MET A 130 11.50 -29.62 10.77
C MET A 130 11.93 -30.29 12.10
N GLY A 131 11.93 -29.55 13.20
CA GLY A 131 12.22 -30.06 14.53
C GLY A 131 11.24 -31.15 14.98
N ALA A 132 9.94 -30.90 14.75
CA ALA A 132 8.90 -31.90 15.05
C ALA A 132 8.99 -33.15 14.17
N GLN A 133 9.40 -33.01 12.91
CA GLN A 133 9.66 -34.15 12.03
C GLN A 133 10.85 -34.98 12.52
N LYS A 134 11.97 -34.38 12.92
CA LYS A 134 13.12 -35.10 13.52
C LYS A 134 12.70 -35.86 14.78
N LYS A 135 11.88 -35.25 15.63
CA LYS A 135 11.33 -35.91 16.82
C LYS A 135 10.49 -37.15 16.46
N LYS A 136 9.69 -37.06 15.38
CA LYS A 136 8.93 -38.20 14.85
C LYS A 136 9.85 -39.36 14.40
N GLU A 137 10.94 -39.04 13.69
CA GLU A 137 11.93 -40.04 13.25
C GLU A 137 12.63 -40.72 14.44
N GLU A 138 12.95 -39.94 15.48
CA GLU A 138 13.52 -40.50 16.71
C GLU A 138 12.53 -41.41 17.45
N LEU A 139 11.25 -41.00 17.51
CA LEU A 139 10.16 -41.80 18.08
C LEU A 139 9.96 -43.07 17.27
N MET A 140 10.07 -43.03 15.93
CA MET A 140 9.95 -44.20 15.07
C MET A 140 11.02 -45.27 15.42
N LYS A 141 12.23 -44.83 15.78
CA LYS A 141 13.31 -45.73 16.22
C LYS A 141 13.08 -46.34 17.61
N LYS A 142 12.44 -45.58 18.53
CA LYS A 142 12.22 -45.98 19.93
C LYS A 142 10.89 -46.67 20.17
N ASN A 143 9.81 -46.16 19.58
CA ASN A 143 8.43 -46.63 19.75
C ASN A 143 7.62 -46.37 18.47
N PRO A 144 7.62 -47.28 17.49
CA PRO A 144 6.92 -47.12 16.21
C PRO A 144 5.42 -46.88 16.36
N MET A 145 4.74 -47.48 17.35
CA MET A 145 3.31 -47.28 17.56
C MET A 145 2.99 -45.82 17.98
N GLN A 146 3.80 -45.26 18.85
CA GLN A 146 3.66 -43.84 19.26
C GLN A 146 4.01 -42.89 18.12
N ALA A 147 5.01 -43.19 17.30
CA ALA A 147 5.38 -42.39 16.16
C ALA A 147 4.29 -42.35 15.08
N MET A 148 3.50 -43.42 14.89
CA MET A 148 2.35 -43.43 13.98
C MET A 148 1.24 -42.50 14.39
N GLN A 149 1.07 -42.24 15.69
CA GLN A 149 0.07 -41.31 16.22
C GLN A 149 0.58 -39.86 16.33
N TYR A 150 1.90 -39.67 16.17
CA TYR A 150 2.50 -38.35 16.29
C TYR A 150 2.40 -37.58 14.98
N ASP A 151 1.60 -36.52 14.95
CA ASP A 151 1.58 -35.57 13.85
C ASP A 151 2.43 -34.32 14.18
N PRO A 152 3.55 -34.11 13.44
CA PRO A 152 4.48 -33.03 13.72
C PRO A 152 3.82 -31.64 13.77
N VAL A 153 2.89 -31.34 12.86
CA VAL A 153 2.25 -30.03 12.75
C VAL A 153 1.29 -29.81 13.92
N THR A 154 0.49 -30.84 14.26
CA THR A 154 -0.43 -30.76 15.41
C THR A 154 0.31 -30.52 16.73
N GLU A 155 1.40 -31.27 16.97
CA GLU A 155 2.15 -31.14 18.21
C GLU A 155 2.85 -29.78 18.32
N PHE A 156 3.46 -29.31 17.24
CA PHE A 156 4.00 -27.96 17.18
C PHE A 156 2.96 -26.86 17.51
N LEU A 157 1.75 -26.96 16.94
CA LEU A 157 0.68 -25.99 17.21
C LEU A 157 0.16 -26.07 18.63
N LYS A 158 0.06 -27.29 19.21
CA LYS A 158 -0.32 -27.48 20.62
C LYS A 158 0.70 -26.91 21.57
N ASP A 159 2.00 -27.12 21.30
CA ASP A 159 3.09 -26.58 22.09
C ASP A 159 3.04 -25.05 22.07
N ALA A 160 2.89 -24.43 20.90
CA ALA A 160 2.77 -22.98 20.74
C ALA A 160 1.51 -22.42 21.45
N ALA A 161 0.35 -23.10 21.32
CA ALA A 161 -0.89 -22.71 22.01
C ALA A 161 -0.75 -22.79 23.53
N SER A 162 -0.12 -23.85 24.04
CA SER A 162 0.13 -24.05 25.47
C SER A 162 1.07 -22.99 26.03
N GLU A 163 2.16 -22.67 25.30
CA GLU A 163 3.06 -21.58 25.67
C GLU A 163 2.36 -20.23 25.70
N ALA A 164 1.55 -19.93 24.67
CA ALA A 164 0.78 -18.71 24.60
C ALA A 164 -0.20 -18.57 25.77
N HIS A 165 -0.88 -19.65 26.13
CA HIS A 165 -1.81 -19.69 27.26
C HIS A 165 -1.06 -19.46 28.59
N ALA A 166 0.02 -20.21 28.82
CA ALA A 166 0.81 -20.09 30.04
C ALA A 166 1.49 -18.72 30.18
N GLY A 167 1.89 -18.12 29.07
CA GLY A 167 2.54 -16.80 29.02
C GLY A 167 1.56 -15.63 29.06
N GLY A 168 0.24 -15.86 29.12
CA GLY A 168 -0.79 -14.80 29.12
C GLY A 168 -0.81 -13.98 27.81
N PHE A 169 -0.52 -14.63 26.70
CA PHE A 169 -0.53 -13.97 25.38
C PHE A 169 -1.95 -13.57 24.98
N ALA A 170 -2.06 -12.79 23.88
CA ALA A 170 -3.33 -12.36 23.33
C ALA A 170 -4.31 -13.54 23.23
N PRO A 171 -5.56 -13.44 23.69
CA PRO A 171 -6.56 -14.49 23.55
C PRO A 171 -6.67 -15.00 22.11
N ARG A 172 -6.49 -14.10 21.12
CA ARG A 172 -6.50 -14.41 19.71
C ARG A 172 -5.39 -15.42 19.32
N ALA A 173 -4.18 -15.26 19.84
CA ALA A 173 -3.08 -16.22 19.59
C ALA A 173 -3.46 -17.62 20.11
N VAL A 174 -3.93 -17.70 21.35
CA VAL A 174 -4.32 -18.98 21.97
C VAL A 174 -5.46 -19.64 21.18
N MET A 175 -6.52 -18.88 20.87
CA MET A 175 -7.70 -19.39 20.19
C MET A 175 -7.39 -19.93 18.78
N GLU A 176 -6.66 -19.17 17.98
CA GLU A 176 -6.39 -19.55 16.59
C GLU A 176 -5.38 -20.70 16.49
N LEU A 177 -4.34 -20.72 17.34
CA LEU A 177 -3.40 -21.83 17.43
C LEU A 177 -4.10 -23.12 17.87
N THR A 178 -4.96 -23.05 18.90
CA THR A 178 -5.73 -24.21 19.37
C THR A 178 -6.71 -24.70 18.32
N SER A 179 -7.42 -23.78 17.66
CA SER A 179 -8.37 -24.12 16.58
C SER A 179 -7.67 -24.82 15.41
N LEU A 180 -6.50 -24.31 15.00
CA LEU A 180 -5.73 -24.89 13.91
C LEU A 180 -5.16 -26.27 14.30
N ALA A 181 -4.70 -26.43 15.54
CA ALA A 181 -4.24 -27.74 16.07
C ALA A 181 -5.34 -28.79 16.10
N ALA A 182 -6.59 -28.38 16.41
CA ALA A 182 -7.76 -29.26 16.44
C ALA A 182 -8.34 -29.57 15.05
N THR A 183 -7.90 -28.83 14.00
CA THR A 183 -8.40 -29.03 12.64
C THR A 183 -7.86 -30.35 12.05
N PRO A 184 -8.69 -31.15 11.34
CA PRO A 184 -8.24 -32.39 10.69
C PRO A 184 -7.08 -32.15 9.72
N ASP A 185 -6.15 -33.09 9.61
CA ASP A 185 -4.89 -32.94 8.85
C ASP A 185 -5.08 -32.47 7.42
N LYS A 186 -6.06 -33.03 6.70
CA LYS A 186 -6.32 -32.67 5.30
C LYS A 186 -6.82 -31.23 5.18
N GLU A 187 -7.70 -30.80 6.06
CA GLU A 187 -8.23 -29.43 6.10
C GLU A 187 -7.15 -28.45 6.53
N ARG A 188 -6.40 -28.78 7.58
CA ARG A 188 -5.25 -27.97 8.06
C ARG A 188 -4.20 -27.78 6.97
N GLY A 189 -3.89 -28.84 6.20
CA GLY A 189 -2.98 -28.76 5.06
C GLY A 189 -3.45 -27.74 4.01
N SER A 190 -4.75 -27.69 3.72
CA SER A 190 -5.31 -26.71 2.78
C SER A 190 -5.25 -25.28 3.33
N ILE A 191 -5.53 -25.08 4.61
CA ILE A 191 -5.41 -23.78 5.29
C ILE A 191 -3.97 -23.27 5.25
N MET A 192 -2.99 -24.13 5.62
CA MET A 192 -1.56 -23.80 5.61
C MET A 192 -1.06 -23.49 4.19
N SER A 193 -1.50 -24.24 3.19
CA SER A 193 -1.15 -24.00 1.78
C SER A 193 -1.71 -22.65 1.28
N THR A 194 -2.95 -22.32 1.65
CA THR A 194 -3.56 -21.04 1.30
C THR A 194 -2.82 -19.87 1.96
N MET A 195 -2.44 -20.02 3.23
CA MET A 195 -1.63 -19.04 3.96
C MET A 195 -0.24 -18.89 3.32
N ASP A 196 0.44 -19.98 3.01
CA ASP A 196 1.76 -19.98 2.37
C ASP A 196 1.74 -19.25 1.01
N GLY A 197 0.66 -19.46 0.23
CA GLY A 197 0.44 -18.74 -1.02
C GLY A 197 0.36 -17.22 -0.84
N GLY A 198 -0.27 -16.74 0.23
CA GLY A 198 -0.32 -15.30 0.58
C GLY A 198 1.02 -14.73 1.03
N LEU A 199 1.90 -15.57 1.56
CA LEU A 199 3.22 -15.17 2.08
C LEU A 199 4.38 -15.37 1.07
N ILE A 200 4.10 -15.87 -0.13
CA ILE A 200 5.12 -16.27 -1.10
C ILE A 200 6.10 -15.13 -1.44
N VAL A 201 5.63 -13.90 -1.50
CA VAL A 201 6.44 -12.73 -1.83
C VAL A 201 7.54 -12.48 -0.79
N PHE A 202 7.31 -12.81 0.47
CA PHE A 202 8.28 -12.66 1.56
C PHE A 202 9.37 -13.74 1.57
N LYS A 203 9.31 -14.73 0.68
CA LYS A 203 10.37 -15.74 0.48
C LYS A 203 11.51 -15.19 -0.41
N ASN A 204 11.29 -14.08 -1.13
CA ASN A 204 12.34 -13.40 -1.87
C ASN A 204 13.34 -12.73 -0.92
N SER A 205 14.64 -12.92 -1.14
CA SER A 205 15.70 -12.43 -0.24
C SER A 205 15.74 -10.92 -0.09
N ALA A 206 15.52 -10.17 -1.19
CA ALA A 206 15.48 -8.71 -1.14
C ALA A 206 14.26 -8.21 -0.36
N VAL A 207 13.09 -8.79 -0.61
CA VAL A 207 11.85 -8.47 0.13
C VAL A 207 12.02 -8.77 1.62
N ARG A 208 12.61 -9.90 1.97
CA ARG A 208 12.93 -10.23 3.37
C ARG A 208 13.75 -9.15 4.04
N ALA A 209 14.83 -8.71 3.39
CA ALA A 209 15.69 -7.65 3.91
C ALA A 209 14.94 -6.31 4.08
N ARG A 210 13.97 -6.00 3.18
CA ARG A 210 13.18 -4.75 3.24
C ARG A 210 12.05 -4.81 4.27
N THR A 211 11.58 -6.01 4.67
CA THR A 211 10.39 -6.19 5.52
C THR A 211 10.69 -6.81 6.89
N SER A 212 11.96 -6.95 7.28
CA SER A 212 12.34 -7.50 8.58
C SER A 212 12.46 -6.44 9.68
N ARG A 213 12.71 -5.17 9.35
CA ARG A 213 12.82 -4.04 10.27
C ARG A 213 12.18 -2.80 9.68
N SER A 214 11.95 -1.76 10.50
CA SER A 214 11.47 -0.46 10.02
C SER A 214 12.48 0.64 10.29
N ASP A 215 12.70 1.50 9.30
CA ASP A 215 13.52 2.72 9.43
C ASP A 215 12.67 3.96 9.72
N PHE A 216 11.33 3.85 9.62
CA PHE A 216 10.38 4.93 9.89
C PHE A 216 9.04 4.39 10.41
N SER A 217 8.33 5.23 11.16
CA SER A 217 6.98 5.00 11.65
C SER A 217 5.94 5.74 10.80
N PHE A 218 4.65 5.45 11.00
CA PHE A 218 3.58 6.21 10.35
C PHE A 218 3.55 7.68 10.78
N MET A 219 3.99 8.00 12.00
CA MET A 219 4.10 9.37 12.50
C MET A 219 5.17 10.18 11.78
N ASP A 220 6.28 9.54 11.41
CA ASP A 220 7.41 10.19 10.73
C ASP A 220 6.99 10.78 9.38
N VAL A 221 5.94 10.24 8.75
CA VAL A 221 5.37 10.79 7.52
C VAL A 221 4.85 12.21 7.67
N ARG A 222 4.48 12.60 8.91
CA ARG A 222 4.08 13.98 9.23
C ARG A 222 5.25 14.92 9.47
N GLY A 223 6.46 14.41 9.43
CA GLY A 223 7.71 15.14 9.58
C GLY A 223 8.68 14.43 10.50
N MET A 224 9.95 14.51 10.14
CA MET A 224 11.08 14.04 10.94
C MET A 224 11.99 15.21 11.26
N ARG A 225 12.60 15.16 12.44
CA ARG A 225 13.62 16.13 12.80
C ARG A 225 14.94 15.77 12.13
N ASP A 226 15.47 16.69 11.36
CA ASP A 226 16.80 16.55 10.79
C ASP A 226 17.83 16.68 11.93
N PRO A 227 18.64 15.65 12.21
CA PRO A 227 19.58 15.68 13.34
C PRO A 227 20.72 16.69 13.14
N ILE A 228 21.00 17.10 11.90
CA ILE A 228 22.08 18.04 11.57
C ILE A 228 21.60 19.48 11.79
N THR A 229 20.42 19.83 11.29
CA THR A 229 19.89 21.20 11.37
C THR A 229 19.00 21.42 12.60
N GLY A 230 18.51 20.38 13.24
CA GLY A 230 17.52 20.44 14.31
C GLY A 230 16.11 20.79 13.84
N GLU A 231 15.92 21.04 12.55
CA GLU A 231 14.63 21.44 11.98
C GLU A 231 13.69 20.24 11.76
N MET A 232 12.40 20.48 12.00
CA MET A 232 11.36 19.53 11.63
C MET A 232 11.07 19.68 10.13
N LYS A 233 11.41 18.66 9.32
CA LYS A 233 11.21 18.65 7.88
C LYS A 233 10.06 17.71 7.48
N PRO A 234 9.24 18.08 6.48
CA PRO A 234 8.26 17.16 5.92
C PRO A 234 8.96 15.94 5.31
N VAL A 235 8.23 14.84 5.22
CA VAL A 235 8.73 13.58 4.64
C VAL A 235 8.01 13.29 3.33
N THR A 236 8.76 12.77 2.36
CA THR A 236 8.24 12.25 1.10
C THR A 236 8.76 10.84 0.89
N ILE A 237 7.85 9.89 0.76
CA ILE A 237 8.16 8.49 0.46
C ILE A 237 7.67 8.19 -0.95
N TYR A 238 8.59 7.81 -1.83
CA TYR A 238 8.30 7.25 -3.13
C TYR A 238 8.35 5.73 -3.03
N ILE A 239 7.23 5.08 -3.29
CA ILE A 239 7.13 3.62 -3.32
C ILE A 239 7.34 3.22 -4.77
N CYS A 240 8.57 2.84 -5.08
CA CYS A 240 9.01 2.54 -6.44
C CYS A 240 8.85 1.03 -6.69
N VAL A 241 8.00 0.68 -7.66
CA VAL A 241 7.77 -0.71 -8.06
C VAL A 241 7.80 -0.78 -9.57
N ASN A 242 8.71 -1.58 -10.13
CA ASN A 242 8.74 -1.79 -11.57
C ASN A 242 7.44 -2.46 -12.05
N GLN A 243 6.99 -2.11 -13.24
CA GLN A 243 5.74 -2.61 -13.80
C GLN A 243 5.69 -4.14 -13.91
N GLU A 244 6.83 -4.78 -14.18
CA GLU A 244 6.96 -6.24 -14.25
C GLU A 244 6.68 -6.91 -12.90
N ASP A 245 7.14 -6.29 -11.81
CA ASP A 245 7.00 -6.78 -10.44
C ASP A 245 5.75 -6.27 -9.73
N ALA A 246 5.02 -5.31 -10.32
CA ALA A 246 3.92 -4.61 -9.67
C ALA A 246 2.82 -5.55 -9.16
N ARG A 247 2.57 -6.66 -9.87
CA ARG A 247 1.56 -7.65 -9.44
C ARG A 247 2.00 -8.41 -8.19
N ALA A 248 3.26 -8.82 -8.12
CA ALA A 248 3.80 -9.59 -6.99
C ALA A 248 4.06 -8.70 -5.77
N LEU A 249 4.71 -7.56 -5.97
CA LEU A 249 5.10 -6.62 -4.91
C LEU A 249 3.96 -5.68 -4.49
N GLY A 250 2.92 -5.57 -5.31
CA GLY A 250 1.75 -4.73 -5.05
C GLY A 250 1.03 -5.08 -3.75
N VAL A 251 1.11 -6.35 -3.31
CA VAL A 251 0.53 -6.79 -2.04
C VAL A 251 1.20 -6.08 -0.86
N ILE A 252 2.54 -6.00 -0.84
CA ILE A 252 3.28 -5.33 0.24
C ILE A 252 3.02 -3.82 0.21
N THR A 253 3.02 -3.23 -1.00
CA THR A 253 2.63 -1.82 -1.20
C THR A 253 1.22 -1.56 -0.67
N GLY A 254 0.29 -2.48 -0.95
CA GLY A 254 -1.08 -2.41 -0.43
C GLY A 254 -1.14 -2.43 1.09
N VAL A 255 -0.42 -3.34 1.72
CA VAL A 255 -0.33 -3.39 3.21
C VAL A 255 0.19 -2.07 3.78
N LEU A 256 1.26 -1.52 3.20
CA LEU A 256 1.82 -0.24 3.65
C LEU A 256 0.80 0.90 3.53
N ILE A 257 0.20 1.07 2.35
CA ILE A 257 -0.73 2.18 2.08
C ILE A 257 -2.00 2.05 2.91
N GLU A 258 -2.57 0.86 3.03
CA GLU A 258 -3.77 0.60 3.85
C GLU A 258 -3.50 0.89 5.32
N ALA A 259 -2.44 0.31 5.89
CA ALA A 259 -2.11 0.48 7.29
C ALA A 259 -1.76 1.94 7.61
N MET A 260 -0.96 2.58 6.77
CA MET A 260 -0.54 3.97 6.94
C MET A 260 -1.70 4.95 6.78
N SER A 261 -2.53 4.80 5.75
CA SER A 261 -3.66 5.70 5.51
C SER A 261 -4.70 5.57 6.62
N ALA A 262 -5.06 4.35 7.02
CA ALA A 262 -6.00 4.10 8.12
C ALA A 262 -5.48 4.71 9.43
N TRP A 263 -4.18 4.53 9.73
CA TRP A 263 -3.58 5.10 10.92
C TRP A 263 -3.57 6.62 10.91
N LEU A 264 -3.13 7.26 9.80
CA LEU A 264 -3.04 8.71 9.65
C LEU A 264 -4.42 9.40 9.72
N VAL A 265 -5.46 8.74 9.19
CA VAL A 265 -6.84 9.24 9.24
C VAL A 265 -7.43 9.14 10.65
N ALA A 266 -7.00 8.17 11.44
CA ALA A 266 -7.45 8.02 12.84
C ALA A 266 -6.73 8.96 13.82
N HIS A 267 -5.53 9.49 13.49
CA HIS A 267 -4.68 10.23 14.42
C HIS A 267 -4.42 11.66 13.97
N LYS A 268 -4.62 12.61 14.90
CA LYS A 268 -4.33 14.04 14.65
C LYS A 268 -2.82 14.29 14.50
N PRO A 269 -2.42 15.35 13.75
CA PRO A 269 -1.01 15.72 13.58
C PRO A 269 -0.46 16.42 14.85
N LYS A 270 -0.41 15.71 15.96
CA LYS A 270 0.12 16.21 17.24
C LYS A 270 0.44 15.05 18.16
N GLY A 271 1.31 15.29 19.15
CA GLY A 271 1.70 14.30 20.17
C GLY A 271 3.11 13.79 19.96
N LYS A 272 3.38 12.61 20.48
CA LYS A 272 4.67 11.94 20.37
C LYS A 272 4.52 10.58 19.70
N THR A 273 5.57 10.14 19.03
CA THR A 273 5.74 8.77 18.56
C THR A 273 5.91 7.82 19.74
N ARG A 274 5.78 6.51 19.52
CA ARG A 274 5.95 5.50 20.56
C ARG A 274 7.35 5.54 21.22
N ASP A 275 8.35 5.90 20.44
CA ASP A 275 9.74 6.09 20.91
C ASP A 275 10.02 7.49 21.48
N GLY A 276 8.97 8.29 21.72
CA GLY A 276 9.02 9.58 22.42
C GLY A 276 9.38 10.79 21.55
N ARG A 277 9.60 10.63 20.22
CA ARG A 277 9.88 11.73 19.30
C ARG A 277 8.63 12.59 19.04
N ASP A 278 8.82 13.86 18.75
CA ASP A 278 7.71 14.77 18.42
C ASP A 278 7.13 14.46 17.03
N VAL A 279 5.80 14.45 16.95
CA VAL A 279 5.06 14.31 15.67
C VAL A 279 5.10 15.63 14.93
N GLY A 280 5.48 15.58 13.65
CA GLY A 280 5.47 16.75 12.78
C GLY A 280 4.06 17.28 12.49
N PRO A 281 3.93 18.60 12.24
CA PRO A 281 2.64 19.24 12.02
C PRO A 281 2.15 19.16 10.55
N PHE A 282 2.93 18.56 9.66
CA PHE A 282 2.70 18.65 8.23
C PHE A 282 1.49 17.84 7.77
N PRO A 283 0.72 18.36 6.79
CA PRO A 283 -0.30 17.60 6.12
C PRO A 283 0.32 16.46 5.29
N VAL A 284 -0.45 15.39 5.09
CA VAL A 284 -0.03 14.24 4.27
C VAL A 284 -0.89 14.18 3.02
N LEU A 285 -0.24 14.07 1.86
CA LEU A 285 -0.87 13.81 0.58
C LEU A 285 -0.44 12.42 0.10
N PHE A 286 -1.41 11.56 -0.18
CA PHE A 286 -1.22 10.33 -0.94
C PHE A 286 -1.39 10.65 -2.42
N VAL A 287 -0.39 10.35 -3.23
CA VAL A 287 -0.41 10.41 -4.70
C VAL A 287 -0.40 8.97 -5.18
N LEU A 288 -1.55 8.49 -5.62
CA LEU A 288 -1.77 7.09 -5.97
C LEU A 288 -1.89 6.98 -7.49
N ASP A 289 -0.73 6.87 -8.15
CA ASP A 289 -0.68 6.64 -9.58
C ASP A 289 -1.16 5.21 -9.88
N GLU A 290 -1.95 5.06 -10.94
CA GLU A 290 -2.59 3.80 -11.32
C GLU A 290 -3.38 3.15 -10.15
N PHE A 291 -4.11 3.97 -9.36
CA PHE A 291 -4.92 3.51 -8.22
C PHE A 291 -5.73 2.22 -8.50
N PRO A 292 -6.39 2.04 -9.67
CA PRO A 292 -7.15 0.82 -9.94
C PRO A 292 -6.30 -0.46 -10.04
N GLN A 293 -4.99 -0.35 -10.24
CA GLN A 293 -4.11 -1.53 -10.31
C GLN A 293 -3.67 -2.03 -8.92
N MET A 294 -3.76 -1.20 -7.89
CA MET A 294 -3.43 -1.58 -6.52
C MET A 294 -4.37 -2.68 -5.98
N PRO A 295 -4.00 -3.46 -4.95
CA PRO A 295 -4.94 -4.34 -4.24
C PRO A 295 -6.20 -3.60 -3.79
N LYS A 296 -7.24 -4.34 -3.42
CA LYS A 296 -8.45 -3.72 -2.83
C LYS A 296 -8.10 -3.17 -1.44
N LEU A 297 -8.17 -1.83 -1.28
CA LEU A 297 -7.78 -1.11 -0.07
C LEU A 297 -8.98 -0.31 0.44
N GLN A 298 -9.56 -0.73 1.57
CA GLN A 298 -10.76 -0.10 2.11
C GLN A 298 -10.47 1.30 2.67
N ALA A 299 -9.30 1.51 3.26
CA ALA A 299 -8.92 2.82 3.78
C ALA A 299 -8.83 3.91 2.70
N LEU A 300 -8.64 3.54 1.43
CA LEU A 300 -8.64 4.50 0.32
C LEU A 300 -10.07 4.88 -0.13
N ILE A 301 -11.04 4.01 0.10
CA ILE A 301 -12.46 4.31 -0.19
C ILE A 301 -13.03 5.24 0.88
N ASP A 302 -12.76 4.93 2.14
CA ASP A 302 -13.31 5.65 3.30
C ASP A 302 -12.49 6.92 3.65
N GLY A 303 -11.18 6.86 3.39
CA GLY A 303 -10.22 7.91 3.76
C GLY A 303 -10.54 9.32 3.26
N PRO A 304 -10.92 9.52 1.99
CA PRO A 304 -11.26 10.86 1.47
C PRO A 304 -12.37 11.56 2.24
N ALA A 305 -13.37 10.82 2.75
CA ALA A 305 -14.49 11.36 3.50
C ALA A 305 -14.06 11.92 4.87
N VAL A 306 -13.12 11.28 5.54
CA VAL A 306 -12.75 11.58 6.95
C VAL A 306 -11.37 12.22 7.09
N GLY A 307 -10.50 12.09 6.09
CA GLY A 307 -9.09 12.53 6.14
C GLY A 307 -8.88 14.03 6.33
N ARG A 308 -9.83 14.85 5.85
CA ARG A 308 -9.73 16.33 5.92
C ARG A 308 -9.49 16.83 7.36
N GLY A 309 -10.20 16.30 8.34
CA GLY A 309 -10.04 16.68 9.75
C GLY A 309 -8.68 16.33 10.33
N GLN A 310 -7.99 15.38 9.73
CA GLN A 310 -6.67 14.89 10.12
C GLN A 310 -5.54 15.44 9.21
N LYS A 311 -5.84 16.38 8.32
CA LYS A 311 -4.91 16.94 7.32
C LYS A 311 -4.33 15.83 6.41
N VAL A 312 -5.15 14.87 6.02
CA VAL A 312 -4.81 13.82 5.05
C VAL A 312 -5.63 14.05 3.80
N SER A 313 -4.97 14.02 2.64
CA SER A 313 -5.58 14.20 1.32
C SER A 313 -5.14 13.07 0.40
N PHE A 314 -5.99 12.75 -0.58
CA PHE A 314 -5.75 11.68 -1.55
C PHE A 314 -5.88 12.25 -2.96
N LEU A 315 -4.87 12.02 -3.80
CA LEU A 315 -4.88 12.20 -5.25
C LEU A 315 -4.86 10.81 -5.87
N MET A 316 -6.03 10.36 -6.32
CA MET A 316 -6.21 9.07 -6.97
C MET A 316 -6.22 9.26 -8.47
N ILE A 317 -5.33 8.58 -9.19
CA ILE A 317 -5.18 8.65 -10.63
C ILE A 317 -5.54 7.29 -11.21
N GLY A 318 -6.32 7.29 -12.27
CA GLY A 318 -6.73 6.08 -12.97
C GLY A 318 -7.21 6.39 -14.38
N GLN A 319 -7.21 5.40 -15.23
CA GLN A 319 -7.54 5.56 -16.65
C GLN A 319 -9.04 5.44 -16.91
N ASP A 320 -9.76 4.65 -16.11
CA ASP A 320 -11.15 4.27 -16.37
C ASP A 320 -11.91 3.96 -15.06
N LEU A 321 -13.14 4.46 -14.98
CA LEU A 321 -14.05 4.12 -13.88
C LEU A 321 -14.46 2.65 -13.87
N GLY A 322 -14.48 1.99 -15.04
CA GLY A 322 -14.78 0.57 -15.16
C GLY A 322 -13.79 -0.32 -14.43
N GLN A 323 -12.51 0.08 -14.35
CA GLN A 323 -11.50 -0.65 -13.58
C GLN A 323 -11.78 -0.57 -12.08
N ILE A 324 -12.21 0.59 -11.58
CA ILE A 324 -12.61 0.77 -10.17
C ILE A 324 -13.85 -0.08 -9.88
N LYS A 325 -14.87 -0.02 -10.77
CA LYS A 325 -16.09 -0.83 -10.65
C LYS A 325 -15.80 -2.33 -10.63
N ALA A 326 -14.92 -2.80 -11.52
CA ALA A 326 -14.56 -4.23 -11.59
C ALA A 326 -13.87 -4.74 -10.30
N LYS A 327 -13.07 -3.90 -9.66
CA LYS A 327 -12.30 -4.28 -8.47
C LYS A 327 -13.08 -4.09 -7.16
N TYR A 328 -13.77 -2.97 -7.02
CA TYR A 328 -14.38 -2.56 -5.76
C TYR A 328 -15.90 -2.79 -5.75
N GLY A 329 -16.54 -2.77 -6.91
CA GLY A 329 -18.00 -2.77 -7.05
C GLY A 329 -18.55 -1.39 -7.40
N GLU A 330 -19.84 -1.35 -7.73
CA GLU A 330 -20.54 -0.12 -8.14
C GLU A 330 -20.64 0.90 -6.98
N ASN A 331 -21.01 0.43 -5.80
CA ASN A 331 -21.25 1.30 -4.65
C ASN A 331 -19.97 2.01 -4.18
N GLU A 332 -18.87 1.29 -4.12
CA GLU A 332 -17.57 1.84 -3.75
C GLU A 332 -17.04 2.79 -4.81
N MET A 333 -17.23 2.50 -6.10
CA MET A 333 -16.92 3.43 -7.19
C MET A 333 -17.69 4.74 -7.04
N GLU A 334 -19.00 4.68 -6.77
CA GLU A 334 -19.82 5.88 -6.53
C GLU A 334 -19.38 6.62 -5.26
N THR A 335 -18.94 5.90 -4.23
CA THR A 335 -18.37 6.50 -3.02
C THR A 335 -17.09 7.28 -3.34
N VAL A 336 -16.17 6.72 -4.10
CA VAL A 336 -14.94 7.41 -4.54
C VAL A 336 -15.29 8.68 -5.34
N ILE A 337 -16.24 8.58 -6.27
CA ILE A 337 -16.67 9.73 -7.09
C ILE A 337 -17.29 10.82 -6.22
N SER A 338 -18.14 10.46 -5.26
CA SER A 338 -18.88 11.42 -4.43
C SER A 338 -18.02 12.09 -3.36
N THR A 339 -17.05 11.37 -2.80
CA THR A 339 -16.17 11.88 -1.72
C THR A 339 -15.00 12.71 -2.23
N THR A 340 -14.61 12.57 -3.51
CA THR A 340 -13.56 13.40 -4.11
C THR A 340 -14.07 14.80 -4.41
N ALA A 341 -13.47 15.82 -3.78
CA ALA A 341 -13.90 17.22 -3.92
C ALA A 341 -13.60 17.80 -5.29
N ALA A 342 -12.51 17.41 -5.91
CA ALA A 342 -12.09 17.87 -7.25
C ALA A 342 -11.88 16.66 -8.17
N LYS A 343 -12.33 16.80 -9.41
CA LYS A 343 -12.15 15.80 -10.47
C LYS A 343 -11.47 16.47 -11.66
N VAL A 344 -10.34 15.91 -12.09
CA VAL A 344 -9.61 16.37 -13.28
C VAL A 344 -9.75 15.29 -14.34
N ILE A 345 -10.38 15.63 -15.44
CA ILE A 345 -10.69 14.68 -16.52
C ILE A 345 -9.83 15.04 -17.72
N LEU A 346 -8.95 14.12 -18.07
CA LEU A 346 -8.14 14.13 -19.28
C LEU A 346 -8.89 13.43 -20.43
N PRO A 347 -8.38 13.46 -21.68
CA PRO A 347 -9.01 12.76 -22.80
C PRO A 347 -9.31 11.30 -22.45
N LEU A 348 -10.55 10.87 -22.66
CA LEU A 348 -11.05 9.55 -22.31
C LEU A 348 -11.09 8.65 -23.54
N ASN A 349 -10.83 7.35 -23.33
CA ASN A 349 -10.97 6.31 -24.37
C ASN A 349 -12.17 5.38 -24.13
N ASN A 350 -12.90 5.57 -23.01
CA ASN A 350 -14.02 4.73 -22.61
C ASN A 350 -15.34 5.50 -22.68
N GLU A 351 -16.27 5.04 -23.51
CA GLU A 351 -17.58 5.66 -23.73
C GLU A 351 -18.43 5.71 -22.44
N THR A 352 -18.45 4.63 -21.66
CA THR A 352 -19.23 4.55 -20.42
C THR A 352 -18.75 5.59 -19.41
N THR A 353 -17.44 5.73 -19.26
CA THR A 353 -16.82 6.75 -18.39
C THR A 353 -17.12 8.16 -18.91
N ALA A 354 -17.02 8.40 -20.22
CA ALA A 354 -17.33 9.67 -20.84
C ALA A 354 -18.80 10.06 -20.63
N LYS A 355 -19.73 9.11 -20.80
CA LYS A 355 -21.16 9.31 -20.55
C LYS A 355 -21.42 9.67 -19.09
N ARG A 356 -20.80 8.98 -18.14
CA ARG A 356 -20.94 9.27 -16.71
C ARG A 356 -20.50 10.70 -16.37
N PHE A 357 -19.35 11.15 -16.86
CA PHE A 357 -18.88 12.51 -16.64
C PHE A 357 -19.73 13.56 -17.36
N SER A 358 -20.24 13.28 -18.55
CA SER A 358 -21.20 14.15 -19.27
C SER A 358 -22.47 14.37 -18.45
N GLU A 359 -23.03 13.33 -17.84
CA GLU A 359 -24.19 13.41 -16.95
C GLU A 359 -23.88 14.26 -15.70
N MET A 360 -22.70 14.10 -15.10
CA MET A 360 -22.26 14.84 -13.92
C MET A 360 -22.06 16.34 -14.18
N VAL A 361 -21.61 16.72 -15.37
CA VAL A 361 -21.46 18.12 -15.79
C VAL A 361 -22.81 18.81 -15.92
N GLY A 362 -23.86 18.05 -16.21
CA GLY A 362 -25.21 18.55 -16.33
C GLY A 362 -25.62 18.95 -17.74
N GLN A 363 -26.80 19.55 -17.85
CA GLN A 363 -27.41 19.91 -19.11
C GLN A 363 -27.61 21.42 -19.24
N ARG A 364 -27.60 21.91 -20.46
CA ARG A 364 -28.02 23.27 -20.84
C ARG A 364 -29.31 23.21 -21.64
N THR A 365 -30.17 24.19 -21.43
CA THR A 365 -31.37 24.35 -22.27
C THR A 365 -30.99 25.06 -23.57
N MET A 366 -31.24 24.41 -24.70
CA MET A 366 -31.06 24.99 -26.03
C MET A 366 -32.42 25.24 -26.69
N GLU A 367 -32.56 26.41 -27.26
CA GLU A 367 -33.74 26.74 -28.10
C GLU A 367 -33.52 26.17 -29.52
N SER A 368 -34.26 25.12 -29.85
CA SER A 368 -34.27 24.57 -31.22
C SER A 368 -35.34 25.26 -32.02
N LYS A 369 -34.93 25.88 -33.14
CA LYS A 369 -35.86 26.51 -34.11
C LYS A 369 -36.04 25.59 -35.30
N SER A 370 -37.17 24.93 -35.38
CA SER A 370 -37.53 24.14 -36.57
C SER A 370 -38.38 24.98 -37.50
N LYS A 371 -37.95 25.18 -38.74
CA LYS A 371 -38.75 25.76 -39.82
C LYS A 371 -39.32 24.61 -40.69
N SER A 372 -40.62 24.35 -40.61
CA SER A 372 -41.28 23.49 -41.57
C SER A 372 -41.92 24.34 -42.67
N ARG A 373 -41.57 24.03 -43.90
CA ARG A 373 -42.18 24.64 -45.09
C ARG A 373 -43.15 23.62 -45.65
N THR A 374 -44.46 23.88 -45.55
CA THR A 374 -45.47 23.02 -46.16
C THR A 374 -45.54 23.41 -47.63
N VAL A 375 -45.07 22.53 -48.51
CA VAL A 375 -45.29 22.65 -49.93
C VAL A 375 -46.55 21.83 -50.24
N GLY A 376 -47.69 22.51 -50.24
CA GLY A 376 -48.97 21.88 -50.59
C GLY A 376 -49.56 22.50 -51.87
N LEU A 377 -49.92 21.65 -52.81
CA LEU A 377 -50.59 21.98 -54.10
C LEU A 377 -52.10 22.29 -53.93
N SER A 378 -52.57 22.66 -52.74
CA SER A 378 -53.97 22.99 -52.51
C SER A 378 -54.19 24.49 -52.54
N ARG A 379 -55.20 24.97 -53.29
CA ARG A 379 -55.62 26.38 -53.55
C ARG A 379 -55.98 27.18 -52.27
N GLN A 380 -55.90 26.58 -51.07
CA GLN A 380 -56.30 27.20 -49.81
C GLN A 380 -55.15 27.40 -48.80
N THR A 381 -53.90 27.07 -49.08
CA THR A 381 -52.76 27.30 -48.19
C THR A 381 -51.86 28.37 -48.75
N ASN A 382 -51.59 29.37 -47.91
CA ASN A 382 -50.67 30.46 -48.24
C ASN A 382 -49.26 29.87 -48.49
N PRO A 383 -48.70 29.95 -49.71
CA PRO A 383 -47.43 29.29 -50.06
C PRO A 383 -46.21 29.89 -49.34
N PHE A 384 -46.39 30.95 -48.58
CA PHE A 384 -45.34 31.63 -47.78
C PHE A 384 -45.51 31.42 -46.28
N ALA A 385 -46.47 30.63 -45.81
CA ALA A 385 -46.61 30.39 -44.38
C ALA A 385 -45.48 29.46 -43.90
N SER A 386 -44.51 29.98 -43.21
CA SER A 386 -43.50 29.21 -42.47
C SER A 386 -43.93 29.10 -41.02
N ASN A 387 -44.26 27.91 -40.59
CA ASN A 387 -44.45 27.65 -39.17
C ASN A 387 -43.08 27.54 -38.50
N MET A 388 -42.79 28.48 -37.59
CA MET A 388 -41.58 28.45 -36.79
C MET A 388 -41.96 27.86 -35.44
N GLN A 389 -41.60 26.63 -35.21
CA GLN A 389 -41.79 25.97 -33.92
C GLN A 389 -40.50 26.13 -33.11
N LYS A 390 -40.62 26.77 -31.95
CA LYS A 390 -39.57 26.85 -30.96
C LYS A 390 -39.77 25.75 -29.94
N SER A 391 -38.81 24.85 -29.80
CA SER A 391 -38.81 23.87 -28.74
C SER A 391 -37.58 24.05 -27.86
N LEU A 392 -37.78 23.97 -26.54
CA LEU A 392 -36.71 23.94 -25.60
C LEU A 392 -36.27 22.50 -25.39
N GLN A 393 -35.01 22.19 -25.71
CA GLN A 393 -34.46 20.85 -25.53
C GLN A 393 -33.27 20.94 -24.56
N GLY A 394 -33.24 20.03 -23.57
CA GLY A 394 -32.07 19.82 -22.73
C GLY A 394 -30.97 19.13 -23.57
N GLN A 395 -29.80 19.74 -23.64
CA GLN A 395 -28.60 19.12 -24.23
C GLN A 395 -27.51 19.03 -23.18
N PRO A 396 -26.69 17.95 -23.16
CA PRO A 396 -25.53 17.89 -22.29
C PRO A 396 -24.68 19.15 -22.46
N LEU A 397 -24.19 19.70 -21.35
CA LEU A 397 -23.28 20.86 -21.40
C LEU A 397 -22.00 20.53 -22.15
N ILE A 398 -21.50 19.29 -21.94
CA ILE A 398 -20.38 18.68 -22.64
C ILE A 398 -20.84 17.28 -23.03
N ARG A 399 -20.78 16.93 -24.31
CA ARG A 399 -21.22 15.63 -24.78
C ARG A 399 -20.17 14.54 -24.49
N PRO A 400 -20.54 13.25 -24.40
CA PRO A 400 -19.59 12.16 -24.23
C PRO A 400 -18.47 12.17 -25.30
N GLU A 401 -18.82 12.45 -26.55
CA GLU A 401 -17.87 12.51 -27.66
C GLU A 401 -16.83 13.65 -27.47
N ASP A 402 -17.24 14.74 -26.85
CA ASP A 402 -16.34 15.88 -26.58
C ASP A 402 -15.26 15.51 -25.54
N PHE A 403 -15.58 14.65 -24.55
CA PHE A 403 -14.58 14.10 -23.63
C PHE A 403 -13.59 13.16 -24.31
N MET A 404 -14.03 12.43 -25.33
CA MET A 404 -13.19 11.48 -26.08
C MET A 404 -12.34 12.19 -27.15
N SER A 405 -12.77 13.35 -27.62
CA SER A 405 -12.11 14.11 -28.69
C SER A 405 -11.26 15.29 -28.19
N LEU A 406 -11.09 15.44 -26.88
CA LEU A 406 -10.20 16.47 -26.32
C LEU A 406 -8.81 16.35 -26.91
N PRO A 407 -8.16 17.45 -27.33
CA PRO A 407 -6.79 17.40 -27.83
C PRO A 407 -5.86 16.82 -26.75
N ASN A 408 -5.15 15.74 -27.09
CA ASN A 408 -4.25 15.04 -26.18
C ASN A 408 -3.27 16.02 -25.51
N LEU A 409 -3.18 15.99 -24.19
CA LEU A 409 -2.30 16.79 -23.34
C LEU A 409 -2.42 18.31 -23.51
N LYS A 410 -3.45 18.82 -24.20
CA LYS A 410 -3.66 20.26 -24.38
C LYS A 410 -4.85 20.81 -23.61
N GLN A 411 -5.87 19.99 -23.40
CA GLN A 411 -7.07 20.42 -22.69
C GLN A 411 -7.51 19.36 -21.69
N HIS A 412 -8.07 19.79 -20.58
CA HIS A 412 -8.71 18.94 -19.59
C HIS A 412 -9.91 19.67 -18.99
N ILE A 413 -10.81 18.92 -18.39
CA ILE A 413 -12.00 19.47 -17.71
C ILE A 413 -11.82 19.24 -16.22
N ILE A 414 -11.95 20.30 -15.45
CA ILE A 414 -11.90 20.25 -13.99
C ILE A 414 -13.32 20.38 -13.46
N LEU A 415 -13.78 19.38 -12.72
CA LEU A 415 -15.05 19.42 -12.00
C LEU A 415 -14.79 19.72 -10.54
N MET A 416 -15.31 20.85 -10.05
CA MET A 416 -15.20 21.23 -8.64
C MET A 416 -16.58 21.07 -7.98
N GLN A 417 -16.69 20.30 -6.91
CA GLN A 417 -17.96 20.11 -6.20
C GLN A 417 -18.23 21.21 -5.17
N ALA A 418 -17.25 21.59 -4.40
CA ALA A 418 -17.43 22.61 -3.36
C ALA A 418 -17.30 24.01 -3.98
N ASN A 419 -18.35 24.81 -3.94
CA ASN A 419 -18.38 26.21 -4.33
C ASN A 419 -18.28 26.54 -5.83
N MET A 420 -18.35 25.55 -6.74
CA MET A 420 -18.37 25.81 -8.18
C MET A 420 -19.58 25.17 -8.87
N ASN A 421 -20.43 25.99 -9.45
CA ASN A 421 -21.64 25.55 -10.16
C ASN A 421 -21.38 25.19 -11.63
N ARG A 422 -20.13 25.32 -12.12
CA ARG A 422 -19.78 25.09 -13.53
C ARG A 422 -18.43 24.42 -13.64
N PRO A 423 -18.25 23.49 -14.61
CA PRO A 423 -16.94 22.93 -14.91
C PRO A 423 -16.01 24.01 -15.51
N ILE A 424 -14.74 23.89 -15.23
CA ILE A 424 -13.69 24.72 -15.83
C ILE A 424 -12.99 23.90 -16.89
N MET A 425 -12.90 24.44 -18.11
CA MET A 425 -12.05 23.91 -19.15
C MET A 425 -10.73 24.68 -19.13
N ALA A 426 -9.61 23.96 -19.03
CA ALA A 426 -8.28 24.52 -18.96
C ALA A 426 -7.29 23.79 -19.87
N ASN A 427 -6.22 24.47 -20.24
CA ASN A 427 -5.12 23.88 -20.98
C ASN A 427 -4.10 23.28 -20.02
N THR A 428 -3.61 22.08 -20.34
CA THR A 428 -2.55 21.42 -19.60
C THR A 428 -1.24 21.57 -20.35
N PRO A 429 -0.35 22.51 -19.97
CA PRO A 429 0.97 22.59 -20.58
C PRO A 429 1.79 21.37 -20.14
N ALA A 430 2.51 20.76 -21.08
CA ALA A 430 3.51 19.76 -20.74
C ALA A 430 4.57 20.39 -19.81
N TYR A 431 5.01 19.69 -18.76
CA TYR A 431 5.92 20.24 -17.73
C TYR A 431 7.21 20.82 -18.35
N PHE A 432 7.73 20.19 -19.42
CA PHE A 432 8.94 20.64 -20.12
C PHE A 432 8.74 21.94 -20.93
N LYS A 433 7.50 22.36 -21.15
CA LYS A 433 7.15 23.65 -21.78
C LYS A 433 6.76 24.72 -20.75
N HIS A 434 6.50 24.34 -19.50
CA HIS A 434 6.12 25.28 -18.47
C HIS A 434 7.34 26.03 -17.93
N PRO A 435 7.34 27.39 -17.92
CA PRO A 435 8.53 28.19 -17.58
C PRO A 435 9.14 27.84 -16.21
N GLU A 436 8.30 27.58 -15.20
CA GLU A 436 8.72 27.28 -13.84
C GLU A 436 9.05 25.79 -13.67
N LEU A 437 8.17 24.88 -14.15
CA LEU A 437 8.30 23.45 -13.88
C LEU A 437 9.54 22.83 -14.57
N LYS A 438 9.87 23.28 -15.77
CA LYS A 438 11.03 22.75 -16.52
C LYS A 438 12.37 22.88 -15.77
N HIS A 439 12.48 23.81 -14.82
CA HIS A 439 13.70 24.00 -14.04
C HIS A 439 13.73 23.13 -12.77
N LEU A 440 12.60 22.57 -12.37
CA LEU A 440 12.43 21.77 -11.14
C LEU A 440 12.50 20.28 -11.39
N VAL A 441 12.27 19.87 -12.63
CA VAL A 441 12.20 18.45 -13.04
C VAL A 441 13.53 18.05 -13.64
N TYR A 442 14.19 17.05 -13.07
CA TYR A 442 15.44 16.51 -13.58
C TYR A 442 15.19 15.69 -14.85
N ASN A 443 15.70 16.17 -15.97
CA ASN A 443 15.70 15.46 -17.24
C ASN A 443 16.96 15.81 -18.05
N PRO A 444 18.06 15.05 -17.88
CA PRO A 444 19.35 15.35 -18.52
C PRO A 444 19.29 15.23 -20.03
N GLU A 445 18.47 14.34 -20.61
CA GLU A 445 18.31 14.17 -22.06
C GLU A 445 17.81 15.46 -22.73
N HIS A 446 17.05 16.24 -22.02
CA HIS A 446 16.51 17.54 -22.47
C HIS A 446 17.22 18.75 -21.83
N GLY A 447 18.32 18.54 -21.12
CA GLY A 447 19.07 19.61 -20.45
C GLY A 447 18.30 20.34 -19.36
N MET A 448 17.30 19.68 -18.74
CA MET A 448 16.44 20.31 -17.76
C MET A 448 16.79 19.88 -16.33
N GLY A 449 16.62 20.80 -15.37
CA GLY A 449 16.75 20.52 -13.95
C GLY A 449 18.10 19.98 -13.49
N LEU A 450 19.19 20.26 -14.23
CA LEU A 450 20.54 19.69 -13.96
C LEU A 450 21.07 20.02 -12.56
N ASN A 451 20.57 21.08 -11.93
CA ASN A 451 20.92 21.48 -10.55
C ASN A 451 20.24 20.62 -9.47
N TYR A 452 19.34 19.75 -9.88
CA TYR A 452 18.52 18.91 -8.99
C TYR A 452 18.58 17.44 -9.40
N PRO A 453 19.77 16.80 -9.38
CA PRO A 453 19.85 15.36 -9.66
C PRO A 453 19.02 14.58 -8.66
N PRO A 454 18.59 13.35 -8.98
CA PRO A 454 17.79 12.53 -8.08
C PRO A 454 18.41 12.46 -6.68
N ALA A 455 17.54 12.52 -5.67
CA ALA A 455 17.98 12.40 -4.27
C ALA A 455 18.55 10.99 -4.00
N PRO A 456 19.39 10.83 -2.97
CA PRO A 456 19.72 9.51 -2.45
C PRO A 456 18.46 8.74 -2.04
N SER A 457 18.57 7.41 -1.96
CA SER A 457 17.46 6.51 -1.60
C SER A 457 16.83 6.80 -0.22
N MET A 458 17.58 7.43 0.67
CA MET A 458 17.13 7.92 1.98
C MET A 458 17.96 9.13 2.42
N PRO A 459 17.54 9.87 3.45
CA PRO A 459 18.32 11.00 3.99
C PRO A 459 19.75 10.61 4.36
N PRO A 460 20.76 11.46 4.09
CA PRO A 460 22.18 11.13 4.33
C PRO A 460 22.49 10.63 5.74
N PHE A 461 21.89 11.24 6.77
CA PHE A 461 22.11 10.81 8.16
C PHE A 461 21.60 9.39 8.44
N MET A 462 20.57 8.94 7.72
CA MET A 462 20.06 7.56 7.82
C MET A 462 20.95 6.59 7.05
N ILE A 463 21.54 7.02 5.93
CA ILE A 463 22.55 6.22 5.21
C ILE A 463 23.76 5.95 6.12
N GLU A 464 24.24 6.98 6.84
CA GLU A 464 25.34 6.81 7.80
C GLU A 464 24.98 5.89 8.96
N ALA A 465 23.75 6.02 9.49
CA ALA A 465 23.28 5.11 10.53
C ALA A 465 23.20 3.66 10.04
N ARG A 466 22.71 3.44 8.81
CA ARG A 466 22.63 2.11 8.18
C ARG A 466 24.02 1.52 7.92
N LYS A 467 24.98 2.35 7.54
CA LYS A 467 26.37 1.94 7.35
C LYS A 467 26.99 1.48 8.67
N ALA A 468 26.80 2.24 9.74
CA ALA A 468 27.27 1.86 11.08
C ALA A 468 26.62 0.54 11.57
N GLU A 469 25.31 0.35 11.36
CA GLU A 469 24.59 -0.89 11.65
C GLU A 469 25.23 -2.09 10.91
N TYR A 470 25.48 -1.93 9.60
CA TYR A 470 26.09 -2.96 8.79
C TYR A 470 27.51 -3.34 9.27
N GLU A 471 28.34 -2.35 9.58
CA GLU A 471 29.70 -2.56 10.10
C GLU A 471 29.68 -3.29 11.45
N GLU A 472 28.71 -2.99 12.32
CA GLU A 472 28.53 -3.68 13.59
C GLU A 472 28.05 -5.12 13.40
N ASP A 473 27.09 -5.37 12.52
CA ASP A 473 26.62 -6.72 12.21
C ASP A 473 27.73 -7.59 11.61
N MET A 474 28.58 -7.03 10.74
CA MET A 474 29.74 -7.73 10.18
C MET A 474 30.73 -8.11 11.27
N ARG A 475 31.07 -7.18 12.17
CA ARG A 475 31.98 -7.45 13.29
C ARG A 475 31.44 -8.56 14.21
N ARG A 476 30.14 -8.53 14.54
CA ARG A 476 29.50 -9.58 15.35
C ARG A 476 29.55 -10.93 14.66
N ALA A 477 29.33 -10.97 13.34
CA ALA A 477 29.41 -12.21 12.57
C ALA A 477 30.84 -12.79 12.55
N GLU A 478 31.87 -11.94 12.43
CA GLU A 478 33.29 -12.34 12.49
C GLU A 478 33.67 -12.88 13.87
N GLU A 479 33.24 -12.19 14.94
CA GLU A 479 33.47 -12.64 16.34
C GLU A 479 32.80 -14.01 16.58
N GLN A 480 31.59 -14.22 16.08
CA GLN A 480 30.87 -15.48 16.25
C GLN A 480 31.50 -16.61 15.43
N ALA A 481 31.97 -16.32 14.22
CA ALA A 481 32.72 -17.28 13.39
C ALA A 481 34.04 -17.70 14.08
N PHE A 482 34.74 -16.76 14.72
CA PHE A 482 35.94 -17.04 15.46
C PHE A 482 35.68 -17.92 16.69
N LEU A 483 34.62 -17.64 17.47
CA LEU A 483 34.23 -18.43 18.63
C LEU A 483 33.83 -19.87 18.23
N ASN A 484 33.10 -20.04 17.10
CA ASN A 484 32.73 -21.35 16.63
C ASN A 484 33.96 -22.16 16.14
N ALA A 485 34.92 -21.51 15.49
CA ALA A 485 36.16 -22.18 15.04
C ALA A 485 37.08 -22.58 16.20
N SER A 486 37.07 -21.82 17.31
CA SER A 486 37.85 -22.14 18.51
C SER A 486 37.17 -23.15 19.44
N GLY A 487 35.86 -23.40 19.30
CA GLY A 487 35.12 -24.42 20.08
C GLY A 487 35.13 -25.84 19.50
N ASP A 488 35.60 -26.02 18.27
CA ASP A 488 35.74 -27.32 17.63
C ASP A 488 37.12 -27.96 17.84
N GLU A 489 38.02 -27.31 18.60
CA GLU A 489 39.36 -27.83 18.94
C GLU A 489 39.48 -28.47 20.37
N ASP A 490 38.39 -28.53 21.15
CA ASP A 490 38.29 -29.25 22.43
C ASP A 490 37.36 -30.49 22.29
#